data_b5add3bde9252bb5e798bb25ee6b7121
#
_entry.id   b5add3bde9252bb5e798bb25ee6b7121
#
_cell.length_a   1.000
_cell.length_b   1.000
_cell.length_c   1.000
_cell.angle_alpha   90.00
_cell.angle_beta   90.00
_cell.angle_gamma   90.00
#
_symmetry.space_group_name_H-M   'P 1'
#
loop_
_entity.id
_entity.type
_entity.pdbx_description
1 polymer ?
#
loop_
_entity_poly.entity_id
_entity_poly.type
_entity_poly.pdbx_seq_one_letter_code
_entity_poly.pdbx_strand_id
1 'polypeptide(L)'
;MKHYFFFTAIIFLAVLGCIFTVEKTDLLNLRKIDITAEVHESGGNSTLIWERLPYPCYYRIDTYIKTTGTVTGEPIYEHVKTEFTTMPSYTVSSAPIPFYYRITAYGMFGAVTPPSSPIPTPYFMTKSPIPISHYTEEQPASLMPFLVWHSIPNAVLYEVEILSAPPSKEGGTELSPTNHLTSTQNIFTNGWQADLRPYETHEKLYWRVRALGLKHEPIGEFSVAEPLYLDKSAEFPNRPIPNTYDLVLNFHQPIYPVYQWIPLNGVTHYEVELLTEPPTQKHGTKPDPKRVWAQTITATNAIYDEYARPYAGKYYWRVRGLDTQGNTVGTWSDLASFTVDAPLENRLYAVALGDSITHGGGAISSSPAFLEYSYTTYLPFACLNLGRSGDTAHTTLERFEQDVLPLHPANLLILTGSNSLRATGITAQDIIDDLNELQKKCLAHDIRPIFLTLLPLNPERISLAFHSETDLSWRWKMTAVNMWIRSQDFYIDIEPYFYDAQKQILDTRLSTDGLHPDIDGKRMMAEIINQHRDVFQELP
;
A
#
# COMPACT_ATOMS: atom_id res chain seq x y z
N MET A 1 5.14 -32.31 -61.65
CA MET A 1 5.04 -31.01 -60.99
C MET A 1 3.77 -30.84 -60.20
N LYS A 2 2.57 -31.12 -60.66
CA LYS A 2 1.32 -30.92 -59.89
C LYS A 2 1.24 -31.72 -58.57
N HIS A 3 1.79 -32.93 -58.49
CA HIS A 3 1.76 -33.73 -57.25
C HIS A 3 2.74 -33.26 -56.20
N TYR A 4 3.88 -32.68 -56.56
CA TYR A 4 4.82 -32.07 -55.60
C TYR A 4 4.26 -30.82 -54.97
N PHE A 5 3.55 -30.00 -55.73
CA PHE A 5 2.91 -28.80 -55.22
C PHE A 5 1.79 -29.09 -54.21
N PHE A 6 1.03 -30.15 -54.47
CA PHE A 6 -0.05 -30.60 -53.62
C PHE A 6 0.49 -31.17 -52.28
N PHE A 7 1.57 -31.96 -52.34
CA PHE A 7 2.23 -32.52 -51.16
C PHE A 7 2.90 -31.41 -50.30
N THR A 8 3.54 -30.43 -50.93
CA THR A 8 4.14 -29.30 -50.23
C THR A 8 3.08 -28.42 -49.59
N ALA A 9 1.94 -28.21 -50.23
CA ALA A 9 0.81 -27.47 -49.67
C ALA A 9 0.16 -28.19 -48.47
N ILE A 10 0.05 -29.52 -48.51
CA ILE A 10 -0.47 -30.33 -47.41
C ILE A 10 0.50 -30.31 -46.22
N ILE A 11 1.80 -30.42 -46.46
CA ILE A 11 2.81 -30.33 -45.39
C ILE A 11 2.80 -28.91 -44.78
N PHE A 12 2.70 -27.88 -45.61
CA PHE A 12 2.61 -26.51 -45.15
C PHE A 12 1.34 -26.25 -44.31
N LEU A 13 0.19 -26.76 -44.71
CA LEU A 13 -1.06 -26.72 -43.99
C LEU A 13 -1.03 -27.54 -42.68
N ALA A 14 -0.36 -28.71 -42.71
CA ALA A 14 -0.18 -29.54 -41.51
C ALA A 14 0.77 -28.88 -40.50
N VAL A 15 1.87 -28.29 -40.98
CA VAL A 15 2.79 -27.51 -40.14
C VAL A 15 2.11 -26.26 -39.57
N LEU A 16 1.35 -25.52 -40.39
CA LEU A 16 0.50 -24.41 -39.92
C LEU A 16 -0.53 -24.90 -38.91
N GLY A 17 -1.20 -26.02 -39.16
CA GLY A 17 -2.17 -26.59 -38.21
C GLY A 17 -1.55 -27.05 -36.91
N CYS A 18 -0.32 -27.60 -36.91
CA CYS A 18 0.43 -27.92 -35.71
C CYS A 18 0.87 -26.64 -34.95
N ILE A 19 1.35 -25.63 -35.66
CA ILE A 19 1.70 -24.35 -35.09
C ILE A 19 0.46 -23.72 -34.45
N PHE A 20 -0.69 -23.71 -35.16
CA PHE A 20 -1.95 -23.16 -34.61
C PHE A 20 -2.47 -23.93 -33.38
N THR A 21 -2.27 -25.26 -33.32
CA THR A 21 -2.72 -26.08 -32.18
C THR A 21 -1.80 -25.90 -30.98
N VAL A 22 -0.50 -25.85 -31.19
CA VAL A 22 0.48 -25.55 -30.15
C VAL A 22 0.26 -24.12 -29.64
N GLU A 23 0.13 -23.12 -30.53
CA GLU A 23 -0.18 -21.73 -30.15
C GLU A 23 -1.47 -21.62 -29.34
N LYS A 24 -2.53 -22.32 -29.70
CA LYS A 24 -3.81 -22.24 -29.01
C LYS A 24 -3.75 -22.81 -27.59
N THR A 25 -2.97 -23.84 -27.37
CA THR A 25 -2.80 -24.48 -26.06
C THR A 25 -1.89 -23.65 -25.18
N ASP A 26 -0.80 -23.11 -25.73
CA ASP A 26 0.12 -22.24 -25.03
C ASP A 26 -0.51 -20.86 -24.73
N LEU A 27 -1.32 -20.32 -25.66
CA LEU A 27 -2.08 -19.07 -25.43
C LEU A 27 -3.07 -19.17 -24.27
N LEU A 28 -3.72 -20.32 -24.06
CA LEU A 28 -4.63 -20.55 -22.95
C LEU A 28 -3.89 -20.57 -21.61
N ASN A 29 -2.66 -21.06 -21.59
CA ASN A 29 -1.80 -21.07 -20.40
C ASN A 29 -1.20 -19.68 -20.15
N LEU A 30 -0.76 -18.97 -21.20
CA LEU A 30 -0.18 -17.64 -21.10
C LEU A 30 -1.19 -16.58 -20.63
N ARG A 31 -2.49 -16.73 -20.91
CA ARG A 31 -3.55 -15.85 -20.39
C ARG A 31 -3.69 -15.87 -18.87
N LYS A 32 -3.04 -16.81 -18.19
CA LYS A 32 -2.99 -16.91 -16.72
C LYS A 32 -1.70 -16.35 -16.14
N ILE A 33 -0.74 -15.97 -16.98
CA ILE A 33 0.56 -15.44 -16.51
C ILE A 33 0.43 -13.95 -16.28
N ASP A 34 0.60 -13.53 -15.03
CA ASP A 34 0.90 -12.14 -14.68
C ASP A 34 2.40 -11.93 -14.82
N ILE A 35 2.82 -10.99 -15.68
CA ILE A 35 4.23 -10.65 -15.84
C ILE A 35 4.67 -9.86 -14.63
N THR A 36 5.49 -10.47 -13.79
CA THR A 36 6.16 -9.77 -12.69
C THR A 36 7.52 -9.25 -13.17
N ALA A 37 7.88 -8.02 -12.82
CA ALA A 37 9.19 -7.47 -13.15
C ALA A 37 9.90 -7.00 -11.88
N GLU A 38 11.20 -7.28 -11.82
CA GLU A 38 12.11 -6.70 -10.84
C GLU A 38 12.58 -5.34 -11.33
N VAL A 39 12.75 -4.39 -10.42
CA VAL A 39 13.25 -3.06 -10.74
C VAL A 39 14.65 -2.90 -10.19
N HIS A 40 15.61 -2.73 -11.09
CA HIS A 40 17.02 -2.50 -10.74
C HIS A 40 17.41 -1.06 -11.01
N GLU A 41 18.06 -0.45 -10.04
CA GLU A 41 18.53 0.93 -10.15
C GLU A 41 20.02 1.00 -10.40
N SER A 42 20.43 1.80 -11.38
CA SER A 42 21.83 2.06 -11.66
C SER A 42 22.01 3.39 -12.37
N GLY A 43 22.86 4.24 -11.83
CA GLY A 43 23.31 5.48 -12.50
C GLY A 43 22.20 6.47 -12.87
N GLY A 44 21.14 6.56 -12.07
CA GLY A 44 20.01 7.45 -12.34
C GLY A 44 19.00 6.89 -13.35
N ASN A 45 19.05 5.58 -13.63
CA ASN A 45 18.06 4.88 -14.44
C ASN A 45 17.46 3.73 -13.65
N SER A 46 16.17 3.46 -13.86
CA SER A 46 15.49 2.26 -13.38
C SER A 46 15.32 1.29 -14.54
N THR A 47 15.73 0.04 -14.37
CA THR A 47 15.55 -1.02 -15.37
C THR A 47 14.58 -2.06 -14.81
N LEU A 48 13.44 -2.21 -15.48
CA LEU A 48 12.50 -3.28 -15.24
C LEU A 48 13.02 -4.52 -15.96
N ILE A 49 13.10 -5.64 -15.25
CA ILE A 49 13.55 -6.94 -15.78
C ILE A 49 12.50 -7.98 -15.43
N TRP A 50 12.07 -8.76 -16.42
CA TRP A 50 11.10 -9.83 -16.22
C TRP A 50 11.55 -11.10 -16.91
N GLU A 51 10.93 -12.21 -16.55
CA GLU A 51 11.23 -13.49 -17.15
C GLU A 51 10.76 -13.52 -18.61
N ARG A 52 11.62 -14.00 -19.49
CA ARG A 52 11.29 -14.18 -20.90
C ARG A 52 10.23 -15.28 -21.04
N LEU A 53 9.12 -14.97 -21.65
CA LEU A 53 8.13 -16.01 -21.96
C LEU A 53 8.67 -17.02 -22.97
N PRO A 54 8.31 -18.30 -22.83
CA PRO A 54 8.76 -19.38 -23.73
C PRO A 54 8.14 -19.33 -25.13
N TYR A 55 7.56 -18.21 -25.50
CA TYR A 55 6.83 -17.97 -26.72
C TYR A 55 7.38 -16.74 -27.45
N PRO A 56 7.50 -16.77 -28.81
CA PRO A 56 7.93 -15.58 -29.55
C PRO A 56 6.92 -14.44 -29.40
N CYS A 57 7.30 -13.42 -28.63
CA CYS A 57 6.46 -12.27 -28.37
C CYS A 57 7.29 -10.99 -28.29
N TYR A 58 6.62 -9.88 -28.44
CA TYR A 58 7.12 -8.58 -28.04
C TYR A 58 6.29 -8.05 -26.87
N TYR A 59 6.84 -7.13 -26.13
CA TYR A 59 6.21 -6.57 -24.95
C TYR A 59 5.80 -5.13 -25.21
N ARG A 60 4.56 -4.83 -24.88
CA ARG A 60 4.03 -3.47 -24.81
C ARG A 60 4.19 -2.99 -23.38
N ILE A 61 4.78 -1.81 -23.23
CA ILE A 61 4.99 -1.12 -21.96
C ILE A 61 4.10 0.13 -21.96
N ASP A 62 3.10 0.13 -21.11
CA ASP A 62 2.25 1.30 -20.90
C ASP A 62 2.72 2.02 -19.63
N THR A 63 3.01 3.31 -19.76
CA THR A 63 3.46 4.18 -18.67
C THR A 63 2.31 5.04 -18.20
N TYR A 64 2.12 5.12 -16.90
CA TYR A 64 1.10 5.92 -16.24
C TYR A 64 1.73 6.85 -15.20
N ILE A 65 1.14 8.02 -15.02
CA ILE A 65 1.38 8.89 -13.85
C ILE A 65 0.13 8.93 -12.99
N LYS A 66 0.33 9.04 -11.68
CA LYS A 66 -0.76 9.30 -10.74
C LYS A 66 -0.90 10.81 -10.62
N THR A 67 -2.02 11.34 -11.07
CA THR A 67 -2.40 12.75 -10.91
C THR A 67 -3.60 12.84 -9.96
N THR A 68 -3.75 13.95 -9.29
CA THR A 68 -5.00 14.26 -8.59
C THR A 68 -5.84 15.15 -9.47
N GLY A 69 -7.07 14.76 -9.70
CA GLY A 69 -8.04 15.62 -10.39
C GLY A 69 -8.18 16.93 -9.60
N THR A 70 -7.96 18.06 -10.26
CA THR A 70 -7.96 19.41 -9.68
C THR A 70 -9.27 19.79 -9.00
N VAL A 71 -10.35 19.10 -9.31
CA VAL A 71 -11.70 19.38 -8.79
C VAL A 71 -12.17 18.35 -7.77
N THR A 72 -11.70 17.10 -7.85
CA THR A 72 -12.24 15.98 -7.05
C THR A 72 -11.29 15.48 -5.99
N GLY A 73 -9.99 15.80 -6.06
CA GLY A 73 -8.97 15.19 -5.18
C GLY A 73 -8.77 13.68 -5.42
N GLU A 74 -9.51 13.07 -6.36
CA GLU A 74 -9.36 11.64 -6.68
C GLU A 74 -8.07 11.40 -7.46
N PRO A 75 -7.31 10.34 -7.13
CA PRO A 75 -6.17 9.95 -7.93
C PRO A 75 -6.64 9.50 -9.31
N ILE A 76 -6.13 10.14 -10.32
CA ILE A 76 -6.34 9.76 -11.72
C ILE A 76 -5.03 9.17 -12.23
N TYR A 77 -5.11 7.97 -12.81
CA TYR A 77 -3.98 7.37 -13.52
C TYR A 77 -4.08 7.79 -14.99
N GLU A 78 -3.26 8.75 -15.36
CA GLU A 78 -3.18 9.20 -16.75
C GLU A 78 -2.17 8.36 -17.50
N HIS A 79 -2.60 7.79 -18.62
CA HIS A 79 -1.69 7.13 -19.57
C HIS A 79 -0.79 8.16 -20.22
N VAL A 80 0.54 7.99 -20.06
CA VAL A 80 1.54 8.93 -20.57
C VAL A 80 2.03 8.52 -21.93
N LYS A 81 2.43 7.24 -22.07
CA LYS A 81 2.98 6.73 -23.33
C LYS A 81 2.88 5.20 -23.38
N THR A 82 2.98 4.69 -24.60
CA THR A 82 3.13 3.26 -24.89
C THR A 82 4.44 3.07 -25.67
N GLU A 83 5.24 2.12 -25.23
CA GLU A 83 6.47 1.72 -25.91
C GLU A 83 6.50 0.19 -26.10
N PHE A 84 7.40 -0.29 -26.95
CA PHE A 84 7.50 -1.71 -27.28
C PHE A 84 8.95 -2.16 -27.18
N THR A 85 9.15 -3.38 -26.70
CA THR A 85 10.46 -4.04 -26.68
C THR A 85 10.34 -5.50 -27.02
N THR A 86 11.37 -6.08 -27.61
CA THR A 86 11.51 -7.54 -27.79
C THR A 86 12.37 -8.18 -26.73
N MET A 87 13.00 -7.34 -25.88
CA MET A 87 13.83 -7.78 -24.76
C MET A 87 12.97 -7.93 -23.51
N PRO A 88 13.27 -8.87 -22.62
CA PRO A 88 12.59 -9.01 -21.35
C PRO A 88 13.10 -7.97 -20.33
N SER A 89 13.36 -6.76 -20.80
CA SER A 89 13.81 -5.65 -19.99
C SER A 89 13.43 -4.32 -20.61
N TYR A 90 13.26 -3.30 -19.78
CA TYR A 90 12.95 -1.95 -20.21
C TYR A 90 13.58 -0.96 -19.24
N THR A 91 14.45 -0.07 -19.78
CA THR A 91 15.16 0.93 -18.99
C THR A 91 14.52 2.28 -19.18
N VAL A 92 14.27 2.96 -18.06
CA VAL A 92 13.72 4.30 -18.01
C VAL A 92 14.68 5.22 -17.25
N SER A 93 14.80 6.44 -17.70
CA SER A 93 15.50 7.46 -16.92
C SER A 93 14.69 7.78 -15.67
N SER A 94 15.36 7.96 -14.56
CA SER A 94 14.73 8.39 -13.32
C SER A 94 13.97 9.69 -13.56
N ALA A 95 12.70 9.68 -13.28
CA ALA A 95 11.85 10.86 -13.37
C ALA A 95 11.58 11.40 -11.97
N PRO A 96 11.36 12.71 -11.83
CA PRO A 96 11.00 13.30 -10.54
C PRO A 96 9.59 12.91 -10.08
N ILE A 97 8.83 12.16 -10.86
CA ILE A 97 7.48 11.68 -10.56
C ILE A 97 7.49 10.15 -10.62
N PRO A 98 6.80 9.46 -9.69
CA PRO A 98 6.65 8.01 -9.80
C PRO A 98 5.87 7.67 -11.05
N PHE A 99 6.48 6.89 -11.93
CA PHE A 99 5.78 6.24 -13.03
C PHE A 99 5.34 4.83 -12.60
N TYR A 100 4.19 4.44 -13.12
CA TYR A 100 3.67 3.10 -13.00
C TYR A 100 3.69 2.45 -14.38
N TYR A 101 4.23 1.26 -14.47
CA TYR A 101 4.36 0.54 -15.72
C TYR A 101 3.48 -0.69 -15.74
N ARG A 102 2.83 -0.94 -16.86
CA ARG A 102 2.18 -2.22 -17.14
C ARG A 102 2.82 -2.86 -18.34
N ILE A 103 3.09 -4.15 -18.23
CA ILE A 103 3.72 -4.94 -19.27
C ILE A 103 2.68 -5.91 -19.81
N THR A 104 2.50 -5.93 -21.12
CA THR A 104 1.61 -6.87 -21.82
C THR A 104 2.40 -7.54 -22.92
N ALA A 105 2.44 -8.86 -22.95
CA ALA A 105 3.06 -9.59 -24.06
C ALA A 105 2.09 -9.71 -25.23
N TYR A 106 2.60 -9.51 -26.45
CA TYR A 106 1.88 -9.62 -27.71
C TYR A 106 2.54 -10.64 -28.62
N GLY A 107 1.75 -11.58 -29.11
CA GLY A 107 2.13 -12.49 -30.20
C GLY A 107 1.62 -12.01 -31.55
N MET A 108 1.73 -12.85 -32.55
CA MET A 108 1.30 -12.54 -33.93
C MET A 108 -0.20 -12.18 -34.04
N PHE A 109 -1.03 -12.70 -33.16
CA PHE A 109 -2.49 -12.52 -33.19
C PHE A 109 -3.06 -11.62 -32.09
N GLY A 110 -2.23 -10.87 -31.41
CA GLY A 110 -2.64 -9.92 -30.38
C GLY A 110 -2.04 -10.23 -29.00
N ALA A 111 -2.67 -9.68 -27.96
CA ALA A 111 -2.21 -9.85 -26.58
C ALA A 111 -2.29 -11.33 -26.14
N VAL A 112 -1.18 -11.87 -25.66
CA VAL A 112 -1.06 -13.25 -25.17
C VAL A 112 -1.10 -13.33 -23.63
N THR A 113 -0.79 -12.23 -22.92
CA THR A 113 -1.00 -12.08 -21.47
C THR A 113 -2.00 -10.97 -21.18
N PRO A 114 -2.64 -10.95 -20.01
CA PRO A 114 -3.26 -9.72 -19.51
C PRO A 114 -2.18 -8.65 -19.30
N PRO A 115 -2.56 -7.36 -19.19
CA PRO A 115 -1.64 -6.35 -18.67
C PRO A 115 -1.18 -6.74 -17.27
N SER A 116 0.12 -6.60 -16.98
CA SER A 116 0.65 -6.87 -15.65
C SER A 116 0.00 -6.00 -14.59
N SER A 117 0.10 -6.42 -13.34
CA SER A 117 -0.07 -5.50 -12.22
C SER A 117 0.85 -4.29 -12.41
N PRO A 118 0.47 -3.08 -11.97
CA PRO A 118 1.31 -1.91 -12.10
C PRO A 118 2.61 -2.10 -11.33
N ILE A 119 3.69 -1.85 -12.03
CA ILE A 119 5.04 -1.90 -11.49
C ILE A 119 5.46 -0.47 -11.23
N PRO A 120 5.51 0.00 -9.97
CA PRO A 120 6.04 1.32 -9.67
C PRO A 120 7.55 1.31 -9.92
N THR A 121 8.06 2.32 -10.62
CA THR A 121 9.49 2.59 -10.49
C THR A 121 9.74 3.20 -9.12
N PRO A 122 10.83 2.82 -8.47
CA PRO A 122 11.16 3.43 -7.21
C PRO A 122 11.29 4.94 -7.39
N TYR A 123 10.39 5.62 -6.80
CA TYR A 123 10.31 7.06 -6.65
C TYR A 123 11.39 7.59 -5.69
N PHE A 124 12.12 6.69 -5.11
CA PHE A 124 13.05 6.83 -3.99
C PHE A 124 14.29 7.67 -4.28
N MET A 125 14.51 8.08 -5.50
CA MET A 125 15.76 8.75 -5.86
C MET A 125 15.77 10.24 -5.54
N THR A 126 14.62 10.87 -5.38
CA THR A 126 14.53 12.17 -4.74
C THR A 126 13.98 11.97 -3.33
N LYS A 127 14.84 12.04 -2.32
CA LYS A 127 14.41 12.08 -0.91
C LYS A 127 13.61 13.35 -0.57
N SER A 128 13.17 14.07 -1.58
CA SER A 128 12.36 15.28 -1.48
C SER A 128 10.95 14.98 -1.95
N PRO A 129 9.91 15.33 -1.19
CA PRO A 129 8.52 15.22 -1.65
C PRO A 129 8.32 16.06 -2.92
N ILE A 130 7.40 15.60 -3.78
CA ILE A 130 7.05 16.33 -4.99
C ILE A 130 5.67 16.93 -4.80
N PRO A 131 5.55 18.27 -4.88
CA PRO A 131 4.27 18.94 -4.82
C PRO A 131 3.30 18.43 -5.89
N ILE A 132 2.02 18.26 -5.50
CA ILE A 132 0.91 17.94 -6.40
C ILE A 132 0.03 19.18 -6.56
N SER A 133 -0.14 19.96 -5.49
CA SER A 133 -0.89 21.21 -5.56
C SER A 133 -0.10 22.27 -6.30
N HIS A 134 -0.71 22.81 -7.37
CA HIS A 134 -0.17 23.91 -8.14
C HIS A 134 -1.21 25.03 -8.17
N TYR A 135 -0.83 26.23 -7.70
CA TYR A 135 -1.69 27.40 -7.65
C TYR A 135 -1.09 28.51 -8.49
N THR A 136 -1.63 28.65 -9.69
CA THR A 136 -1.16 29.61 -10.70
C THR A 136 -1.93 30.93 -10.61
N GLU A 137 -1.51 31.90 -11.41
CA GLU A 137 -2.24 33.16 -11.53
C GLU A 137 -3.65 32.98 -12.10
N GLU A 138 -3.83 31.98 -12.98
CA GLU A 138 -5.13 31.65 -13.57
C GLU A 138 -6.01 30.80 -12.65
N GLN A 139 -5.40 30.08 -11.72
CA GLN A 139 -6.07 29.22 -10.75
C GLN A 139 -5.48 29.44 -9.34
N PRO A 140 -5.74 30.60 -8.74
CA PRO A 140 -5.16 30.95 -7.45
C PRO A 140 -5.80 30.16 -6.30
N ALA A 141 -5.08 30.08 -5.22
CA ALA A 141 -5.52 29.46 -3.97
C ALA A 141 -6.42 30.42 -3.17
N SER A 142 -7.37 29.86 -2.42
CA SER A 142 -7.98 30.58 -1.32
C SER A 142 -6.97 30.83 -0.19
N LEU A 143 -7.36 31.55 0.85
CA LEU A 143 -6.52 31.74 2.04
C LEU A 143 -6.43 30.49 2.95
N MET A 144 -7.15 29.43 2.63
CA MET A 144 -7.01 28.13 3.33
C MET A 144 -6.90 26.96 2.32
N PRO A 145 -5.85 26.94 1.48
CA PRO A 145 -5.71 25.91 0.45
C PRO A 145 -5.26 24.58 1.05
N PHE A 146 -5.53 23.50 0.33
CA PHE A 146 -4.82 22.24 0.54
C PHE A 146 -3.51 22.24 -0.22
N LEU A 147 -2.41 22.02 0.51
CA LEU A 147 -1.10 21.74 -0.04
C LEU A 147 -0.90 20.23 0.00
N VAL A 148 -0.80 19.60 -1.16
CA VAL A 148 -0.72 18.13 -1.31
C VAL A 148 0.56 17.78 -2.07
N TRP A 149 1.17 16.67 -1.70
CA TRP A 149 2.42 16.17 -2.31
C TRP A 149 2.43 14.65 -2.40
N HIS A 150 3.35 14.10 -3.18
CA HIS A 150 3.60 12.66 -3.18
C HIS A 150 4.28 12.23 -1.88
N SER A 151 3.76 11.17 -1.26
CA SER A 151 4.34 10.62 -0.03
C SER A 151 5.76 10.08 -0.28
N ILE A 152 6.61 10.23 0.73
CA ILE A 152 7.93 9.62 0.75
C ILE A 152 7.86 8.33 1.56
N PRO A 153 8.39 7.22 1.04
CA PRO A 153 8.47 5.97 1.78
C PRO A 153 9.17 6.14 3.12
N ASN A 154 8.60 5.49 4.14
CA ASN A 154 9.08 5.53 5.51
C ASN A 154 9.08 6.93 6.16
N ALA A 155 8.47 7.93 5.52
CA ALA A 155 8.19 9.20 6.16
C ALA A 155 7.13 9.02 7.24
N VAL A 156 7.42 9.55 8.42
CA VAL A 156 6.50 9.54 9.57
C VAL A 156 5.72 10.82 9.62
N LEU A 157 6.40 11.92 9.32
CA LEU A 157 5.88 13.28 9.39
C LEU A 157 6.36 14.06 8.17
N TYR A 158 5.74 15.20 7.98
CA TYR A 158 6.19 16.18 7.00
C TYR A 158 6.30 17.56 7.65
N GLU A 159 7.25 18.34 7.15
CA GLU A 159 7.37 19.76 7.44
C GLU A 159 7.07 20.56 6.18
N VAL A 160 6.12 21.47 6.30
CA VAL A 160 5.81 22.46 5.26
C VAL A 160 6.34 23.81 5.71
N GLU A 161 7.02 24.51 4.83
CA GLU A 161 7.48 25.89 5.01
C GLU A 161 6.76 26.82 4.02
N ILE A 162 6.25 27.94 4.54
CA ILE A 162 5.65 29.02 3.75
C ILE A 162 6.64 30.18 3.69
N LEU A 163 6.83 30.73 2.50
CA LEU A 163 7.84 31.73 2.18
C LEU A 163 7.20 32.94 1.49
N SER A 164 7.77 34.15 1.75
CA SER A 164 7.35 35.38 1.08
C SER A 164 7.96 35.55 -0.33
N ALA A 165 9.04 34.84 -0.62
CA ALA A 165 9.74 34.81 -1.91
C ALA A 165 10.48 33.45 -2.03
N PRO A 166 10.95 33.05 -3.22
CA PRO A 166 11.73 31.83 -3.37
C PRO A 166 12.90 31.78 -2.40
N PRO A 167 13.28 30.61 -1.88
CA PRO A 167 14.43 30.48 -1.00
C PRO A 167 15.71 30.90 -1.74
N SER A 168 16.68 31.42 -1.02
CA SER A 168 17.97 31.81 -1.59
C SER A 168 18.77 30.63 -2.15
N LYS A 169 18.43 29.42 -1.70
CA LYS A 169 18.98 28.16 -2.17
C LYS A 169 17.84 27.13 -2.22
N GLU A 170 17.64 26.53 -3.37
CA GLU A 170 16.72 25.41 -3.51
C GLU A 170 17.27 24.14 -2.84
N GLY A 171 16.37 23.28 -2.36
CA GLY A 171 16.74 22.07 -1.64
C GLY A 171 17.29 22.34 -0.24
N GLY A 172 18.08 21.39 0.26
CA GLY A 172 18.67 21.47 1.59
C GLY A 172 17.73 21.05 2.72
N THR A 173 18.31 20.94 3.92
CA THR A 173 17.62 20.43 5.12
C THR A 173 17.27 21.53 6.11
N GLU A 174 17.58 22.78 5.81
CA GLU A 174 17.34 23.91 6.70
C GLU A 174 16.20 24.79 6.19
N LEU A 175 15.49 25.44 7.13
CA LEU A 175 14.53 26.48 6.77
C LEU A 175 15.23 27.64 6.08
N SER A 176 14.51 28.36 5.24
CA SER A 176 15.06 29.53 4.54
C SER A 176 15.44 30.62 5.52
N PRO A 177 16.68 31.11 5.52
CA PRO A 177 17.13 32.12 6.48
C PRO A 177 16.57 33.52 6.22
N THR A 178 16.00 33.76 5.04
CA THR A 178 15.64 35.13 4.63
C THR A 178 14.16 35.35 4.36
N ASN A 179 13.48 34.40 3.76
CA ASN A 179 12.11 34.57 3.25
C ASN A 179 11.08 33.74 4.02
N HIS A 180 11.49 33.12 5.10
CA HIS A 180 10.65 32.29 5.95
C HIS A 180 9.54 33.12 6.60
N LEU A 181 8.30 32.65 6.49
CA LEU A 181 7.15 33.24 7.18
C LEU A 181 6.67 32.32 8.33
N THR A 182 6.48 31.05 8.03
CA THR A 182 6.07 30.05 9.01
C THR A 182 6.41 28.63 8.54
N SER A 183 6.44 27.69 9.47
CA SER A 183 6.52 26.26 9.18
C SER A 183 5.73 25.43 10.20
N THR A 184 5.41 24.19 9.82
CA THR A 184 4.81 23.20 10.71
C THR A 184 5.40 21.82 10.45
N GLN A 185 5.67 21.05 11.52
CA GLN A 185 6.26 19.70 11.46
C GLN A 185 5.29 18.59 11.90
N ASN A 186 4.03 18.92 12.17
CA ASN A 186 3.07 17.98 12.75
C ASN A 186 2.05 17.48 11.68
N ILE A 187 2.54 17.17 10.49
CA ILE A 187 1.68 16.71 9.40
C ILE A 187 1.94 15.21 9.20
N PHE A 188 0.93 14.39 9.48
CA PHE A 188 0.98 12.91 9.41
C PHE A 188 0.47 12.34 8.09
N THR A 189 0.03 13.20 7.17
CA THR A 189 -0.48 12.82 5.86
C THR A 189 0.33 13.50 4.76
N ASN A 190 0.13 13.09 3.54
CA ASN A 190 0.76 13.70 2.36
C ASN A 190 0.07 14.98 1.89
N GLY A 191 -0.58 15.68 2.80
CA GLY A 191 -1.23 16.96 2.53
C GLY A 191 -1.63 17.69 3.81
N TRP A 192 -1.83 18.98 3.68
CA TRP A 192 -2.14 19.88 4.78
C TRP A 192 -3.01 21.04 4.28
N GLN A 193 -4.08 21.36 5.01
CA GLN A 193 -4.84 22.59 4.76
C GLN A 193 -4.17 23.74 5.50
N ALA A 194 -3.49 24.60 4.75
CA ALA A 194 -2.76 25.74 5.30
C ALA A 194 -3.71 26.86 5.75
N ASP A 195 -3.36 27.58 6.83
CA ASP A 195 -4.02 28.84 7.20
C ASP A 195 -3.12 30.00 6.80
N LEU A 196 -3.45 30.64 5.69
CA LEU A 196 -2.69 31.77 5.11
C LEU A 196 -3.33 33.12 5.41
N ARG A 197 -4.41 33.18 6.20
CA ARG A 197 -5.09 34.45 6.58
C ARG A 197 -4.15 35.45 7.25
N PRO A 198 -3.15 35.04 8.08
CA PRO A 198 -2.16 35.99 8.62
C PRO A 198 -1.31 36.67 7.56
N TYR A 199 -1.26 36.13 6.35
CA TYR A 199 -0.44 36.60 5.23
C TYR A 199 -1.25 37.15 4.05
N GLU A 200 -2.51 37.51 4.28
CA GLU A 200 -3.45 37.99 3.25
C GLU A 200 -2.99 39.26 2.51
N THR A 201 -2.01 39.99 3.04
CA THR A 201 -1.44 41.16 2.37
C THR A 201 -0.59 40.81 1.14
N HIS A 202 -0.16 39.54 1.03
CA HIS A 202 0.58 39.07 -0.12
C HIS A 202 -0.37 38.62 -1.24
N GLU A 203 0.00 38.91 -2.48
CA GLU A 203 -0.68 38.38 -3.67
C GLU A 203 -0.12 37.03 -4.07
N LYS A 204 1.14 36.77 -3.72
CA LYS A 204 1.88 35.57 -4.02
C LYS A 204 2.78 35.19 -2.86
N LEU A 205 2.72 33.92 -2.50
CA LEU A 205 3.62 33.25 -1.56
C LEU A 205 4.35 32.10 -2.27
N TYR A 206 5.18 31.40 -1.52
CA TYR A 206 5.81 30.15 -1.96
C TYR A 206 5.69 29.13 -0.83
N TRP A 207 5.69 27.87 -1.19
CA TRP A 207 5.72 26.79 -0.23
C TRP A 207 6.64 25.67 -0.69
N ARG A 208 7.19 24.95 0.26
CA ARG A 208 7.97 23.75 0.04
C ARG A 208 7.76 22.78 1.19
N VAL A 209 8.06 21.50 0.96
CA VAL A 209 7.80 20.42 1.90
C VAL A 209 8.98 19.46 1.97
N ARG A 210 9.23 18.89 3.15
CA ARG A 210 10.18 17.79 3.33
C ARG A 210 9.59 16.69 4.20
N ALA A 211 10.13 15.47 4.04
CA ALA A 211 9.81 14.32 4.87
C ALA A 211 10.66 14.28 6.14
N LEU A 212 10.08 13.83 7.23
CA LEU A 212 10.72 13.67 8.52
C LEU A 212 10.55 12.25 9.06
N GLY A 213 11.56 11.79 9.79
CA GLY A 213 11.54 10.54 10.53
C GLY A 213 10.86 10.68 11.89
N LEU A 214 10.95 9.60 12.68
CA LEU A 214 10.27 9.47 13.97
C LEU A 214 10.73 10.49 15.04
N LYS A 215 11.97 10.96 14.96
CA LYS A 215 12.54 11.98 15.85
C LYS A 215 12.59 13.37 15.23
N HIS A 216 11.74 13.62 14.22
CA HIS A 216 11.73 14.84 13.40
C HIS A 216 13.05 15.08 12.64
N GLU A 217 13.88 14.05 12.47
CA GLU A 217 15.06 14.15 11.63
C GLU A 217 14.67 14.18 10.14
N PRO A 218 15.32 15.00 9.30
CA PRO A 218 15.05 15.04 7.87
C PRO A 218 15.37 13.70 7.20
N ILE A 219 14.43 13.17 6.42
CA ILE A 219 14.62 12.00 5.53
C ILE A 219 15.10 12.44 4.14
N GLY A 220 15.41 13.67 3.93
CA GLY A 220 15.87 14.19 2.67
C GLY A 220 15.81 15.70 2.70
N GLU A 221 15.83 16.29 1.51
CA GLU A 221 15.81 17.74 1.34
C GLU A 221 14.38 18.27 1.19
N PHE A 222 14.20 19.57 1.34
CA PHE A 222 12.99 20.25 0.92
C PHE A 222 12.76 20.07 -0.59
N SER A 223 11.50 20.01 -0.98
CA SER A 223 11.09 20.11 -2.39
C SER A 223 11.54 21.44 -3.00
N VAL A 224 11.48 21.52 -4.33
CA VAL A 224 11.48 22.81 -5.01
C VAL A 224 10.35 23.66 -4.46
N ALA A 225 10.58 24.95 -4.30
CA ALA A 225 9.58 25.88 -3.80
C ALA A 225 8.54 26.18 -4.89
N GLU A 226 7.28 25.81 -4.63
CA GLU A 226 6.16 26.06 -5.54
C GLU A 226 5.56 27.45 -5.30
N PRO A 227 5.22 28.19 -6.36
CA PRO A 227 4.48 29.43 -6.24
C PRO A 227 3.06 29.19 -5.77
N LEU A 228 2.54 30.10 -4.97
CA LEU A 228 1.23 30.05 -4.36
C LEU A 228 0.54 31.41 -4.56
N TYR A 229 -0.16 31.56 -5.69
CA TYR A 229 -0.97 32.77 -5.97
C TYR A 229 -2.24 32.74 -5.15
N LEU A 230 -2.64 33.88 -4.57
CA LEU A 230 -3.74 33.96 -3.63
C LEU A 230 -4.93 34.74 -4.21
N ASP A 231 -6.13 34.18 -4.08
CA ASP A 231 -7.40 34.87 -4.24
C ASP A 231 -8.09 34.97 -2.88
N LYS A 232 -8.13 36.19 -2.32
CA LYS A 232 -8.73 36.48 -1.01
C LYS A 232 -10.25 36.32 -1.01
N SER A 233 -10.87 36.33 -2.20
CA SER A 233 -12.31 36.18 -2.38
C SER A 233 -12.77 34.73 -2.59
N ALA A 234 -11.82 33.82 -2.84
CA ALA A 234 -12.13 32.42 -3.07
C ALA A 234 -12.64 31.73 -1.80
N GLU A 235 -13.68 30.93 -1.96
CA GLU A 235 -14.24 30.11 -0.88
C GLU A 235 -13.19 29.10 -0.37
N PHE A 236 -13.17 28.88 0.93
CA PHE A 236 -12.27 27.90 1.52
C PHE A 236 -12.75 26.48 1.22
N PRO A 237 -11.83 25.57 0.86
CA PRO A 237 -12.14 24.15 0.84
C PRO A 237 -12.71 23.71 2.20
N ASN A 238 -13.88 23.11 2.18
CA ASN A 238 -14.67 22.83 3.39
C ASN A 238 -14.93 21.33 3.59
N ARG A 239 -14.15 20.46 2.96
CA ARG A 239 -14.28 19.02 3.07
C ARG A 239 -12.91 18.34 3.11
N PRO A 240 -12.77 17.24 3.89
CA PRO A 240 -11.54 16.45 3.91
C PRO A 240 -11.27 15.84 2.52
N ILE A 241 -10.01 15.51 2.24
CA ILE A 241 -9.63 14.81 1.01
C ILE A 241 -9.37 13.34 1.37
N PRO A 242 -10.17 12.38 0.89
CA PRO A 242 -9.96 10.97 1.17
C PRO A 242 -8.69 10.46 0.44
N ASN A 243 -7.87 9.69 1.16
CA ASN A 243 -6.85 8.87 0.52
C ASN A 243 -7.54 7.60 -0.01
N THR A 244 -7.33 7.29 -1.27
CA THR A 244 -7.91 6.11 -1.90
C THR A 244 -6.86 5.01 -1.96
N TYR A 245 -7.29 3.76 -1.78
CA TYR A 245 -6.47 2.62 -2.15
C TYR A 245 -6.12 2.71 -3.63
N ASP A 246 -4.93 2.26 -4.00
CA ASP A 246 -4.60 2.10 -5.41
C ASP A 246 -5.46 0.96 -5.98
N LEU A 247 -6.48 1.33 -6.77
CA LEU A 247 -7.44 0.40 -7.36
C LEU A 247 -6.79 -0.65 -8.27
N VAL A 248 -5.52 -0.48 -8.58
CA VAL A 248 -4.79 -1.37 -9.47
C VAL A 248 -4.18 -2.56 -8.74
N LEU A 249 -4.07 -2.50 -7.41
CA LEU A 249 -3.53 -3.57 -6.56
C LEU A 249 -4.62 -4.38 -5.85
N ASN A 250 -5.81 -4.49 -6.42
CA ASN A 250 -7.02 -5.08 -5.82
C ASN A 250 -6.86 -6.51 -5.27
N PHE A 251 -5.88 -7.29 -5.74
CA PHE A 251 -5.68 -8.67 -5.29
C PHE A 251 -5.11 -8.83 -3.89
N HIS A 252 -4.59 -7.76 -3.31
CA HIS A 252 -3.86 -7.80 -2.05
C HIS A 252 -4.50 -6.92 -0.95
N GLN A 253 -5.68 -6.38 -1.23
CA GLN A 253 -6.36 -5.49 -0.30
C GLN A 253 -6.75 -6.23 0.98
N PRO A 254 -6.49 -5.64 2.17
CA PRO A 254 -6.95 -6.20 3.43
C PRO A 254 -8.48 -6.29 3.49
N ILE A 255 -9.01 -7.37 4.07
CA ILE A 255 -10.47 -7.49 4.28
C ILE A 255 -10.98 -6.56 5.39
N TYR A 256 -10.08 -6.06 6.24
CA TYR A 256 -10.33 -5.02 7.23
C TYR A 256 -9.85 -3.67 6.70
N PRO A 257 -10.70 -2.84 6.09
CA PRO A 257 -10.28 -1.60 5.46
C PRO A 257 -9.76 -0.58 6.48
N VAL A 258 -8.87 0.29 6.02
CA VAL A 258 -8.45 1.48 6.75
C VAL A 258 -8.80 2.70 5.89
N TYR A 259 -9.62 3.58 6.44
CA TYR A 259 -10.01 4.81 5.78
C TYR A 259 -9.12 5.95 6.27
N GLN A 260 -8.44 6.62 5.35
CA GLN A 260 -7.53 7.71 5.64
C GLN A 260 -7.89 8.95 4.81
N TRP A 261 -7.65 10.12 5.37
CA TRP A 261 -7.94 11.40 4.71
C TRP A 261 -6.95 12.49 5.12
N ILE A 262 -6.83 13.51 4.28
CA ILE A 262 -6.18 14.77 4.63
C ILE A 262 -7.20 15.60 5.40
N PRO A 263 -6.92 15.99 6.64
CA PRO A 263 -7.88 16.64 7.52
C PRO A 263 -8.12 18.11 7.16
N LEU A 264 -9.28 18.63 7.57
CA LEU A 264 -9.55 20.06 7.63
C LEU A 264 -8.80 20.71 8.78
N ASN A 265 -8.29 21.90 8.56
CA ASN A 265 -7.59 22.66 9.59
C ASN A 265 -8.55 22.99 10.74
N GLY A 266 -8.11 22.70 11.98
CA GLY A 266 -8.86 22.96 13.21
C GLY A 266 -10.00 21.98 13.51
N VAL A 267 -10.23 20.98 12.66
CA VAL A 267 -11.23 19.94 12.89
C VAL A 267 -10.57 18.69 13.46
N THR A 268 -11.09 18.17 14.56
CA THR A 268 -10.54 17.01 15.29
C THR A 268 -11.51 15.85 15.43
N HIS A 269 -12.77 16.02 15.02
CA HIS A 269 -13.79 14.98 15.06
C HIS A 269 -14.25 14.69 13.63
N TYR A 270 -14.30 13.42 13.27
CA TYR A 270 -14.68 13.00 11.93
C TYR A 270 -15.66 11.84 12.00
N GLU A 271 -16.59 11.81 11.06
CA GLU A 271 -17.45 10.66 10.79
C GLU A 271 -17.13 10.11 9.42
N VAL A 272 -16.89 8.80 9.36
CA VAL A 272 -16.76 8.04 8.12
C VAL A 272 -18.02 7.22 7.92
N GLU A 273 -18.53 7.15 6.70
CA GLU A 273 -19.59 6.21 6.34
C GLU A 273 -19.20 5.36 5.14
N LEU A 274 -19.66 4.11 5.18
CA LEU A 274 -19.46 3.11 4.12
C LEU A 274 -20.79 2.78 3.47
N LEU A 275 -20.78 2.66 2.14
CA LEU A 275 -21.94 2.39 1.31
C LEU A 275 -21.62 1.27 0.30
N THR A 276 -22.65 0.55 -0.14
CA THR A 276 -22.57 -0.42 -1.24
C THR A 276 -23.00 0.17 -2.60
N GLU A 277 -23.53 1.37 -2.59
CA GLU A 277 -23.94 2.14 -3.76
C GLU A 277 -23.50 3.60 -3.59
N PRO A 278 -23.29 4.36 -4.67
CA PRO A 278 -23.01 5.79 -4.55
C PRO A 278 -24.10 6.53 -3.76
N PRO A 279 -23.73 7.53 -2.95
CA PRO A 279 -24.68 8.27 -2.12
C PRO A 279 -25.67 9.07 -2.96
N THR A 280 -26.86 9.27 -2.42
CA THR A 280 -27.92 10.05 -3.05
C THR A 280 -27.50 11.52 -3.26
N GLN A 281 -26.74 12.08 -2.33
CA GLN A 281 -26.15 13.41 -2.41
C GLN A 281 -24.63 13.33 -2.26
N LYS A 282 -23.90 13.72 -3.30
CA LYS A 282 -22.43 13.62 -3.31
C LYS A 282 -21.79 14.44 -2.16
N HIS A 283 -22.19 15.67 -1.97
CA HIS A 283 -21.59 16.62 -1.01
C HIS A 283 -22.61 17.20 -0.03
N GLY A 284 -23.60 16.43 0.38
CA GLY A 284 -24.55 16.86 1.41
C GLY A 284 -23.91 16.98 2.80
N THR A 285 -24.73 17.42 3.76
CA THR A 285 -24.35 17.51 5.17
C THR A 285 -24.99 16.40 6.03
N LYS A 286 -25.89 15.61 5.47
CA LYS A 286 -26.58 14.54 6.17
C LYS A 286 -25.98 13.17 5.84
N PRO A 287 -26.01 12.21 6.79
CA PRO A 287 -25.70 10.82 6.49
C PRO A 287 -26.59 10.26 5.38
N ASP A 288 -26.06 9.36 4.57
CA ASP A 288 -26.87 8.67 3.56
C ASP A 288 -27.69 7.56 4.23
N PRO A 289 -28.99 7.42 3.92
CA PRO A 289 -29.84 6.38 4.50
C PRO A 289 -29.44 4.96 4.08
N LYS A 290 -28.67 4.81 3.01
CA LYS A 290 -28.18 3.51 2.49
C LYS A 290 -26.82 3.10 3.06
N ARG A 291 -26.26 3.85 4.03
CA ARG A 291 -25.01 3.48 4.66
C ARG A 291 -25.11 2.13 5.35
N VAL A 292 -24.11 1.28 5.13
CA VAL A 292 -24.02 -0.05 5.74
C VAL A 292 -23.16 -0.04 7.01
N TRP A 293 -22.33 0.98 7.17
CA TRP A 293 -21.52 1.19 8.36
C TRP A 293 -21.17 2.68 8.51
N ALA A 294 -20.98 3.12 9.71
CA ALA A 294 -20.45 4.45 10.01
C ALA A 294 -19.83 4.48 11.39
N GLN A 295 -18.78 5.26 11.54
CA GLN A 295 -18.12 5.48 12.82
C GLN A 295 -17.65 6.92 12.95
N THR A 296 -17.79 7.45 14.16
CA THR A 296 -17.26 8.76 14.55
C THR A 296 -16.02 8.57 15.39
N ILE A 297 -14.99 9.34 15.13
CA ILE A 297 -13.71 9.25 15.81
C ILE A 297 -13.14 10.64 16.14
N THR A 298 -12.48 10.72 17.28
CA THR A 298 -11.59 11.82 17.64
C THR A 298 -10.19 11.49 17.16
N ALA A 299 -9.99 11.56 15.86
CA ALA A 299 -8.71 11.39 15.20
C ALA A 299 -8.69 12.26 13.96
N THR A 300 -7.52 12.64 13.52
CA THR A 300 -7.40 13.65 12.47
C THR A 300 -7.31 13.09 11.07
N ASN A 301 -6.96 11.83 10.88
CA ASN A 301 -6.55 11.36 9.56
C ASN A 301 -6.86 9.91 9.19
N ALA A 302 -7.23 9.03 10.13
CA ALA A 302 -7.52 7.63 9.79
C ALA A 302 -8.42 6.93 10.79
N ILE A 303 -9.14 5.91 10.31
CA ILE A 303 -9.93 4.98 11.11
C ILE A 303 -9.82 3.56 10.55
N TYR A 304 -9.72 2.58 11.45
CA TYR A 304 -9.74 1.16 11.12
C TYR A 304 -11.19 0.66 11.12
N ASP A 305 -11.61 -0.01 10.04
CA ASP A 305 -12.90 -0.71 10.03
C ASP A 305 -12.76 -2.01 10.85
N GLU A 306 -13.60 -2.13 11.85
CA GLU A 306 -13.61 -3.29 12.75
C GLU A 306 -14.22 -4.55 12.10
N TYR A 307 -14.90 -4.37 10.98
CA TYR A 307 -15.62 -5.43 10.30
C TYR A 307 -14.91 -5.85 9.02
N ALA A 308 -14.73 -7.14 8.88
CA ALA A 308 -14.24 -7.70 7.62
C ALA A 308 -15.21 -7.40 6.47
N ARG A 309 -14.65 -7.09 5.29
CA ARG A 309 -15.40 -6.88 4.05
C ARG A 309 -15.02 -7.95 3.01
N PRO A 310 -15.28 -9.26 3.30
CA PRO A 310 -14.83 -10.36 2.45
C PRO A 310 -15.70 -10.60 1.21
N TYR A 311 -16.86 -9.95 1.13
CA TYR A 311 -17.81 -10.18 0.04
C TYR A 311 -17.38 -9.42 -1.21
N ALA A 312 -17.33 -10.12 -2.33
CA ALA A 312 -17.09 -9.51 -3.64
C ALA A 312 -18.07 -8.36 -3.90
N GLY A 313 -17.55 -7.25 -4.33
CA GLY A 313 -18.34 -6.07 -4.61
C GLY A 313 -17.55 -4.77 -4.53
N LYS A 314 -18.20 -3.72 -5.01
CA LYS A 314 -17.64 -2.37 -4.91
C LYS A 314 -18.25 -1.67 -3.71
N TYR A 315 -17.36 -1.16 -2.86
CA TYR A 315 -17.70 -0.36 -1.69
C TYR A 315 -17.35 1.10 -1.96
N TYR A 316 -18.12 1.99 -1.36
CA TYR A 316 -17.91 3.43 -1.43
C TYR A 316 -17.82 3.98 -0.02
N TRP A 317 -16.93 4.94 0.19
CA TRP A 317 -16.83 5.59 1.48
C TRP A 317 -16.57 7.09 1.32
N ARG A 318 -16.92 7.84 2.34
CA ARG A 318 -16.62 9.26 2.45
C ARG A 318 -16.51 9.67 3.90
N VAL A 319 -15.92 10.84 4.13
CA VAL A 319 -15.64 11.37 5.47
C VAL A 319 -16.12 12.82 5.55
N ARG A 320 -16.57 13.24 6.74
CA ARG A 320 -16.87 14.64 7.04
C ARG A 320 -16.30 15.06 8.38
N GLY A 321 -16.02 16.37 8.52
CA GLY A 321 -15.67 16.97 9.79
C GLY A 321 -16.89 17.18 10.69
N LEU A 322 -16.67 17.11 11.99
CA LEU A 322 -17.66 17.41 13.03
C LEU A 322 -17.05 18.39 14.04
N ASP A 323 -17.89 19.22 14.65
CA ASP A 323 -17.52 19.98 15.85
C ASP A 323 -17.62 19.09 17.11
N THR A 324 -17.25 19.66 18.26
CA THR A 324 -17.31 18.96 19.56
C THR A 324 -18.73 18.63 20.04
N GLN A 325 -19.74 19.22 19.43
CA GLN A 325 -21.16 18.95 19.67
C GLN A 325 -21.74 17.92 18.69
N GLY A 326 -20.94 17.46 17.70
CA GLY A 326 -21.37 16.52 16.68
C GLY A 326 -22.08 17.17 15.48
N ASN A 327 -22.09 18.50 15.36
CA ASN A 327 -22.59 19.17 14.19
C ASN A 327 -21.58 19.09 13.05
N THR A 328 -22.09 19.02 11.81
CA THR A 328 -21.22 18.95 10.63
C THR A 328 -20.45 20.24 10.41
N VAL A 329 -19.14 20.11 10.25
CA VAL A 329 -18.24 21.19 9.77
C VAL A 329 -17.97 20.94 8.30
N GLY A 330 -18.44 21.86 7.45
CA GLY A 330 -18.34 21.73 6.00
C GLY A 330 -19.30 20.69 5.41
N THR A 331 -18.82 19.90 4.46
CA THR A 331 -19.60 18.89 3.74
C THR A 331 -18.89 17.54 3.73
N TRP A 332 -19.59 16.50 3.28
CA TRP A 332 -18.95 15.23 2.98
C TRP A 332 -17.85 15.39 1.92
N SER A 333 -16.77 14.65 2.08
CA SER A 333 -15.67 14.54 1.13
C SER A 333 -16.14 14.10 -0.26
N ASP A 334 -15.25 14.15 -1.22
CA ASP A 334 -15.41 13.38 -2.44
C ASP A 334 -15.54 11.89 -2.11
N LEU A 335 -16.19 11.16 -3.02
CA LEU A 335 -16.48 9.75 -2.85
C LEU A 335 -15.25 8.93 -3.21
N ALA A 336 -14.75 8.19 -2.26
CA ALA A 336 -13.73 7.16 -2.49
C ALA A 336 -14.39 5.79 -2.67
N SER A 337 -13.72 4.86 -3.31
CA SER A 337 -14.23 3.51 -3.49
C SER A 337 -13.10 2.48 -3.52
N PHE A 338 -13.42 1.25 -3.16
CA PHE A 338 -12.57 0.09 -3.34
C PHE A 338 -13.40 -1.12 -3.77
N THR A 339 -12.75 -2.09 -4.38
CA THR A 339 -13.40 -3.33 -4.82
C THR A 339 -12.79 -4.50 -4.05
N VAL A 340 -13.63 -5.39 -3.57
CA VAL A 340 -13.22 -6.68 -3.01
C VAL A 340 -13.52 -7.74 -4.05
N ASP A 341 -12.48 -8.33 -4.62
CA ASP A 341 -12.57 -9.38 -5.65
C ASP A 341 -12.31 -10.77 -5.05
N ALA A 342 -12.93 -11.09 -3.93
CA ALA A 342 -12.85 -12.43 -3.36
C ALA A 342 -13.85 -13.35 -4.09
N PRO A 343 -13.40 -14.28 -4.95
CA PRO A 343 -14.30 -15.26 -5.53
C PRO A 343 -14.69 -16.27 -4.45
N LEU A 344 -15.89 -16.12 -3.89
CA LEU A 344 -16.44 -17.02 -2.88
C LEU A 344 -16.78 -18.42 -3.42
N GLU A 345 -16.74 -18.60 -4.74
CA GLU A 345 -17.17 -19.84 -5.41
C GLU A 345 -16.03 -20.85 -5.61
N ASN A 346 -14.77 -20.43 -5.48
CA ASN A 346 -13.60 -21.27 -5.67
C ASN A 346 -12.70 -21.27 -4.44
N ARG A 347 -12.06 -22.38 -4.19
CA ARG A 347 -11.03 -22.50 -3.15
C ARG A 347 -9.89 -21.52 -3.45
N LEU A 348 -9.55 -20.66 -2.50
CA LEU A 348 -8.43 -19.73 -2.66
C LEU A 348 -7.10 -20.47 -2.53
N TYR A 349 -6.11 -20.08 -3.33
CA TYR A 349 -4.76 -20.67 -3.25
C TYR A 349 -4.10 -20.36 -1.91
N ALA A 350 -4.08 -19.09 -1.52
CA ALA A 350 -3.46 -18.67 -0.28
C ALA A 350 -4.23 -17.50 0.39
N VAL A 351 -4.16 -17.48 1.69
CA VAL A 351 -4.69 -16.41 2.55
C VAL A 351 -3.67 -16.15 3.66
N ALA A 352 -3.49 -14.90 4.03
CA ALA A 352 -2.58 -14.50 5.11
C ALA A 352 -3.36 -14.02 6.34
N LEU A 353 -3.24 -14.74 7.44
CA LEU A 353 -3.88 -14.46 8.72
C LEU A 353 -2.84 -13.91 9.70
N GLY A 354 -3.13 -12.82 10.40
CA GLY A 354 -2.20 -12.28 11.37
C GLY A 354 -2.60 -10.93 11.95
N ASP A 355 -1.66 -10.33 12.63
CA ASP A 355 -1.80 -9.03 13.30
C ASP A 355 -1.50 -7.83 12.36
N SER A 356 -1.08 -6.72 12.93
CA SER A 356 -0.74 -5.49 12.18
C SER A 356 0.39 -5.68 11.17
N ILE A 357 1.31 -6.62 11.39
CA ILE A 357 2.41 -6.88 10.45
C ILE A 357 1.84 -7.44 9.14
N THR A 358 0.87 -8.33 9.21
CA THR A 358 0.14 -8.87 8.06
C THR A 358 -0.81 -7.85 7.47
N HIS A 359 -1.54 -7.11 8.30
CA HIS A 359 -2.50 -6.09 7.87
C HIS A 359 -1.85 -5.02 6.98
N GLY A 360 -0.61 -4.60 7.31
CA GLY A 360 0.13 -3.59 6.56
C GLY A 360 0.68 -2.48 7.46
N GLY A 361 0.91 -2.74 8.74
CA GLY A 361 1.59 -1.81 9.64
C GLY A 361 3.05 -1.59 9.24
N GLY A 362 3.52 -0.37 9.38
CA GLY A 362 4.87 0.11 9.09
C GLY A 362 4.87 1.64 8.99
N ALA A 363 6.02 2.28 9.06
CA ALA A 363 6.21 3.74 9.16
C ALA A 363 5.11 4.46 9.96
N ILE A 364 4.81 3.90 11.12
CA ILE A 364 3.72 4.22 12.04
C ILE A 364 2.30 4.08 11.43
N SER A 365 1.72 3.05 11.78
CA SER A 365 0.36 2.47 11.90
C SER A 365 -0.83 2.96 11.04
N SER A 366 -0.87 4.13 10.45
CA SER A 366 -1.89 4.49 9.46
C SER A 366 -1.61 3.88 8.08
N SER A 367 -0.48 3.21 7.97
CA SER A 367 0.04 2.59 6.76
C SER A 367 -0.78 1.45 6.16
N PRO A 368 -1.69 0.71 6.87
CA PRO A 368 -2.57 -0.22 6.16
C PRO A 368 -3.45 0.43 5.08
N ALA A 369 -3.59 1.75 5.10
CA ALA A 369 -4.16 2.51 3.98
C ALA A 369 -3.24 2.56 2.74
N PHE A 370 -1.97 2.20 2.89
CA PHE A 370 -0.97 2.16 1.82
C PHE A 370 -0.51 0.72 1.62
N LEU A 371 -0.86 0.12 0.49
CA LEU A 371 -0.62 -1.30 0.21
C LEU A 371 0.85 -1.67 0.13
N GLU A 372 1.74 -0.70 -0.07
CA GLU A 372 3.19 -0.90 -0.04
C GLU A 372 3.71 -1.42 1.31
N TYR A 373 2.97 -1.21 2.40
CA TYR A 373 3.31 -1.74 3.72
C TYR A 373 2.71 -3.13 4.00
N SER A 374 2.07 -3.75 3.02
CA SER A 374 1.61 -5.14 3.11
C SER A 374 2.52 -6.07 2.33
N TYR A 375 3.09 -7.10 2.97
CA TYR A 375 3.93 -8.06 2.26
C TYR A 375 3.15 -8.88 1.24
N THR A 376 1.84 -9.05 1.41
CA THR A 376 0.99 -9.76 0.46
C THR A 376 0.95 -9.07 -0.91
N THR A 377 1.18 -7.76 -0.96
CA THR A 377 1.26 -6.97 -2.19
C THR A 377 2.40 -7.39 -3.11
N TYR A 378 3.50 -7.90 -2.53
CA TYR A 378 4.70 -8.28 -3.26
C TYR A 378 4.78 -9.78 -3.57
N LEU A 379 3.79 -10.57 -3.15
CA LEU A 379 3.76 -12.00 -3.48
C LEU A 379 3.43 -12.19 -4.97
N PRO A 380 4.12 -13.12 -5.67
CA PRO A 380 3.87 -13.39 -7.08
C PRO A 380 2.62 -14.24 -7.34
N PHE A 381 1.76 -14.39 -6.35
CA PHE A 381 0.50 -15.13 -6.39
C PHE A 381 -0.57 -14.41 -5.57
N ALA A 382 -1.83 -14.64 -5.92
CA ALA A 382 -2.94 -14.06 -5.17
C ALA A 382 -2.97 -14.58 -3.73
N CYS A 383 -2.92 -13.67 -2.78
CA CYS A 383 -2.98 -13.96 -1.35
C CYS A 383 -3.86 -12.91 -0.66
N LEU A 384 -5.05 -13.32 -0.23
CA LEU A 384 -5.97 -12.42 0.45
C LEU A 384 -5.44 -12.09 1.83
N ASN A 385 -5.44 -10.81 2.18
CA ASN A 385 -4.93 -10.31 3.45
C ASN A 385 -6.03 -10.27 4.51
N LEU A 386 -5.94 -11.15 5.51
CA LEU A 386 -6.79 -11.22 6.69
C LEU A 386 -6.09 -10.65 7.94
N GLY A 387 -5.09 -9.81 7.77
CA GLY A 387 -4.44 -9.12 8.87
C GLY A 387 -5.41 -8.17 9.57
N ARG A 388 -5.32 -8.08 10.89
CA ARG A 388 -6.07 -7.13 11.70
C ARG A 388 -5.15 -6.49 12.73
N SER A 389 -5.00 -5.17 12.63
CA SER A 389 -4.12 -4.43 13.54
C SER A 389 -4.58 -4.53 14.99
N GLY A 390 -3.62 -4.79 15.89
CA GLY A 390 -3.87 -4.95 17.31
C GLY A 390 -4.12 -6.39 17.78
N ASP A 391 -4.30 -7.33 16.87
CA ASP A 391 -4.55 -8.73 17.26
C ASP A 391 -3.38 -9.33 18.03
N THR A 392 -3.73 -10.09 19.06
CA THR A 392 -2.87 -11.05 19.74
C THR A 392 -3.00 -12.43 19.07
N ALA A 393 -2.18 -13.40 19.46
CA ALA A 393 -2.38 -14.78 19.01
C ALA A 393 -3.78 -15.28 19.34
N HIS A 394 -4.27 -14.98 20.55
CA HIS A 394 -5.60 -15.36 21.01
C HIS A 394 -6.72 -14.74 20.18
N THR A 395 -6.74 -13.43 19.98
CA THR A 395 -7.79 -12.76 19.19
C THR A 395 -7.73 -13.13 17.71
N THR A 396 -6.56 -13.48 17.19
CA THR A 396 -6.42 -14.07 15.84
C THR A 396 -7.09 -15.44 15.77
N LEU A 397 -6.92 -16.28 16.79
CA LEU A 397 -7.58 -17.59 16.89
C LEU A 397 -9.11 -17.45 16.95
N GLU A 398 -9.62 -16.52 17.74
CA GLU A 398 -11.08 -16.32 17.92
C GLU A 398 -11.82 -16.01 16.61
N ARG A 399 -11.19 -15.36 15.65
CA ARG A 399 -11.83 -14.99 14.38
C ARG A 399 -11.62 -16.00 13.23
N PHE A 400 -10.99 -17.14 13.50
CA PHE A 400 -10.70 -18.15 12.48
C PHE A 400 -11.96 -18.64 11.75
N GLU A 401 -13.02 -19.01 12.47
CA GLU A 401 -14.27 -19.50 11.86
C GLU A 401 -14.95 -18.43 11.00
N GLN A 402 -14.91 -17.19 11.44
CA GLN A 402 -15.57 -16.09 10.74
C GLN A 402 -14.80 -15.66 9.49
N ASP A 403 -13.49 -15.58 9.57
CA ASP A 403 -12.67 -14.94 8.55
C ASP A 403 -12.05 -15.94 7.57
N VAL A 404 -11.66 -17.13 8.05
CA VAL A 404 -10.92 -18.10 7.25
C VAL A 404 -11.83 -19.13 6.59
N LEU A 405 -12.76 -19.72 7.35
CA LEU A 405 -13.57 -20.82 6.84
C LEU A 405 -14.43 -20.46 5.62
N PRO A 406 -15.06 -19.28 5.54
CA PRO A 406 -15.86 -18.92 4.37
C PRO A 406 -15.06 -18.83 3.07
N LEU A 407 -13.74 -18.66 3.17
CA LEU A 407 -12.85 -18.50 2.02
C LEU A 407 -12.28 -19.83 1.52
N HIS A 408 -12.41 -20.90 2.29
CA HIS A 408 -11.90 -22.25 1.95
C HIS A 408 -10.47 -22.26 1.35
N PRO A 409 -9.46 -21.61 2.01
CA PRO A 409 -8.13 -21.52 1.42
C PRO A 409 -7.46 -22.89 1.39
N ALA A 410 -6.60 -23.12 0.37
CA ALA A 410 -5.71 -24.26 0.36
C ALA A 410 -4.58 -24.07 1.38
N ASN A 411 -4.01 -22.88 1.42
CA ASN A 411 -2.87 -22.54 2.27
C ASN A 411 -3.22 -21.33 3.15
N LEU A 412 -2.89 -21.40 4.43
CA LEU A 412 -3.02 -20.30 5.37
C LEU A 412 -1.64 -19.91 5.91
N LEU A 413 -1.13 -18.76 5.44
CA LEU A 413 0.05 -18.12 6.03
C LEU A 413 -0.34 -17.52 7.38
N ILE A 414 0.35 -17.90 8.46
CA ILE A 414 0.04 -17.47 9.82
C ILE A 414 1.22 -16.68 10.39
N LEU A 415 1.01 -15.39 10.66
CA LEU A 415 1.96 -14.54 11.36
C LEU A 415 1.22 -13.73 12.42
N THR A 416 1.15 -14.25 13.63
CA THR A 416 0.50 -13.61 14.77
C THR A 416 1.24 -13.91 16.06
N GLY A 417 1.20 -12.98 17.01
CA GLY A 417 1.83 -13.13 18.31
C GLY A 417 2.74 -11.98 18.71
N SER A 418 3.07 -11.06 17.79
CA SER A 418 3.94 -9.91 18.10
C SER A 418 3.40 -9.04 19.24
N ASN A 419 2.08 -8.83 19.28
CA ASN A 419 1.44 -8.11 20.38
C ASN A 419 1.42 -8.94 21.68
N SER A 420 1.29 -10.27 21.58
CA SER A 420 1.38 -11.17 22.73
C SER A 420 2.79 -11.19 23.35
N LEU A 421 3.86 -11.12 22.52
CA LEU A 421 5.23 -11.00 23.02
C LEU A 421 5.44 -9.77 23.89
N ARG A 422 4.82 -8.64 23.48
CA ARG A 422 4.95 -7.35 24.16
C ARG A 422 4.15 -7.24 25.44
N ALA A 423 3.06 -8.01 25.54
CA ALA A 423 2.14 -7.94 26.67
C ALA A 423 2.73 -8.58 27.93
N THR A 424 2.61 -7.90 29.06
CA THR A 424 2.86 -8.49 30.37
C THR A 424 1.75 -9.48 30.72
N GLY A 425 2.09 -10.58 31.40
CA GLY A 425 1.14 -11.59 31.84
C GLY A 425 0.78 -12.66 30.78
N ILE A 426 1.19 -12.50 29.53
CA ILE A 426 1.10 -13.54 28.50
C ILE A 426 2.42 -14.30 28.45
N THR A 427 2.36 -15.63 28.57
CA THR A 427 3.54 -16.51 28.51
C THR A 427 3.81 -16.99 27.08
N ALA A 428 4.99 -17.55 26.84
CA ALA A 428 5.27 -18.22 25.58
C ALA A 428 4.34 -19.42 25.34
N GLN A 429 3.96 -20.12 26.43
CA GLN A 429 3.07 -21.28 26.33
C GLN A 429 1.66 -20.88 25.90
N ASP A 430 1.12 -19.74 26.40
CA ASP A 430 -0.18 -19.24 25.96
C ASP A 430 -0.19 -18.97 24.45
N ILE A 431 0.89 -18.37 23.90
CA ILE A 431 1.01 -18.13 22.46
C ILE A 431 1.09 -19.45 21.69
N ILE A 432 1.88 -20.40 22.17
CA ILE A 432 2.03 -21.73 21.56
C ILE A 432 0.69 -22.50 21.57
N ASP A 433 -0.07 -22.41 22.64
CA ASP A 433 -1.37 -23.07 22.76
C ASP A 433 -2.38 -22.50 21.75
N ASP A 434 -2.42 -21.17 21.57
CA ASP A 434 -3.24 -20.51 20.54
C ASP A 434 -2.82 -20.92 19.12
N LEU A 435 -1.52 -20.94 18.81
CA LEU A 435 -1.01 -21.36 17.49
C LEU A 435 -1.29 -22.85 17.22
N ASN A 436 -1.16 -23.70 18.24
CA ASN A 436 -1.48 -25.13 18.14
C ASN A 436 -2.97 -25.37 17.89
N GLU A 437 -3.84 -24.55 18.48
CA GLU A 437 -5.27 -24.63 18.23
C GLU A 437 -5.61 -24.13 16.81
N LEU A 438 -4.96 -23.07 16.32
CA LEU A 438 -5.06 -22.66 14.92
C LEU A 438 -4.64 -23.78 13.97
N GLN A 439 -3.55 -24.49 14.27
CA GLN A 439 -3.11 -25.63 13.47
C GLN A 439 -4.16 -26.73 13.40
N LYS A 440 -4.72 -27.12 14.55
CA LYS A 440 -5.78 -28.15 14.63
C LYS A 440 -7.00 -27.75 13.80
N LYS A 441 -7.44 -26.48 13.91
CA LYS A 441 -8.56 -25.95 13.13
C LYS A 441 -8.27 -26.01 11.64
N CYS A 442 -7.08 -25.60 11.19
CA CYS A 442 -6.67 -25.71 9.79
C CYS A 442 -6.76 -27.16 9.29
N LEU A 443 -6.13 -28.09 9.99
CA LEU A 443 -6.09 -29.51 9.60
C LEU A 443 -7.48 -30.14 9.57
N ALA A 444 -8.37 -29.76 10.50
CA ALA A 444 -9.76 -30.24 10.54
C ALA A 444 -10.58 -29.80 9.30
N HIS A 445 -10.14 -28.76 8.59
CA HIS A 445 -10.83 -28.19 7.43
C HIS A 445 -10.04 -28.33 6.12
N ASP A 446 -9.06 -29.23 6.07
CA ASP A 446 -8.21 -29.45 4.88
C ASP A 446 -7.48 -28.17 4.41
N ILE A 447 -7.06 -27.35 5.36
CA ILE A 447 -6.26 -26.14 5.14
C ILE A 447 -4.84 -26.43 5.58
N ARG A 448 -3.84 -26.14 4.75
CA ARG A 448 -2.43 -26.25 5.13
C ARG A 448 -2.02 -25.02 5.94
N PRO A 449 -1.72 -25.14 7.26
CA PRO A 449 -1.17 -24.05 8.04
C PRO A 449 0.32 -23.88 7.70
N ILE A 450 0.75 -22.69 7.32
CA ILE A 450 2.14 -22.33 7.07
C ILE A 450 2.50 -21.23 8.05
N PHE A 451 3.28 -21.57 9.08
CA PHE A 451 3.68 -20.62 10.11
C PHE A 451 4.90 -19.81 9.67
N LEU A 452 4.84 -18.49 9.84
CA LEU A 452 6.01 -17.62 9.74
C LEU A 452 6.60 -17.42 11.14
N THR A 453 7.92 -17.50 11.27
CA THR A 453 8.57 -17.19 12.56
C THR A 453 8.34 -15.73 12.95
N LEU A 454 8.13 -15.47 14.24
CA LEU A 454 7.93 -14.11 14.76
C LEU A 454 9.22 -13.29 14.61
N LEU A 455 9.05 -12.02 14.28
CA LEU A 455 10.14 -11.09 14.10
C LEU A 455 10.68 -10.59 15.45
N PRO A 456 11.98 -10.22 15.52
CA PRO A 456 12.52 -9.55 16.69
C PRO A 456 11.82 -8.20 16.90
N LEU A 457 11.88 -7.70 18.15
CA LEU A 457 11.35 -6.39 18.52
C LEU A 457 12.50 -5.40 18.79
N ASN A 458 12.22 -4.12 18.66
CA ASN A 458 13.08 -3.04 19.12
C ASN A 458 12.35 -2.18 20.15
N PRO A 459 12.42 -2.52 21.46
CA PRO A 459 11.65 -1.83 22.50
C PRO A 459 11.88 -0.33 22.60
N GLU A 460 13.09 0.15 22.32
CA GLU A 460 13.39 1.58 22.31
C GLU A 460 12.56 2.32 21.25
N ARG A 461 12.53 1.78 20.04
CA ARG A 461 11.75 2.37 18.94
C ARG A 461 10.26 2.23 19.18
N ILE A 462 9.80 1.10 19.72
CA ILE A 462 8.39 0.88 20.10
C ILE A 462 7.95 1.92 21.13
N SER A 463 8.74 2.15 22.18
CA SER A 463 8.43 3.14 23.20
C SER A 463 8.36 4.56 22.62
N LEU A 464 9.26 4.88 21.69
CA LEU A 464 9.29 6.19 21.03
C LEU A 464 8.08 6.38 20.10
N ALA A 465 7.69 5.34 19.34
CA ALA A 465 6.63 5.42 18.36
C ALA A 465 5.22 5.38 18.97
N PHE A 466 5.03 4.55 19.99
CA PHE A 466 3.69 4.22 20.52
C PHE A 466 3.51 4.61 21.98
N HIS A 467 4.51 5.21 22.63
CA HIS A 467 4.48 5.53 24.07
C HIS A 467 4.07 4.33 24.93
N SER A 468 4.49 3.13 24.54
CA SER A 468 4.15 1.86 25.19
C SER A 468 5.39 1.06 25.54
N GLU A 469 5.33 0.38 26.66
CA GLU A 469 6.39 -0.51 27.10
C GLU A 469 6.29 -1.88 26.41
N THR A 470 7.42 -2.58 26.37
CA THR A 470 7.53 -3.96 25.88
C THR A 470 7.97 -4.83 27.05
N ASP A 471 7.30 -5.96 27.27
CA ASP A 471 7.67 -6.94 28.30
C ASP A 471 9.15 -7.34 28.16
N LEU A 472 9.90 -7.29 29.25
CA LEU A 472 11.35 -7.56 29.25
C LEU A 472 11.68 -9.00 28.82
N SER A 473 10.75 -9.93 28.99
CA SER A 473 10.91 -11.32 28.60
C SER A 473 10.59 -11.62 27.12
N TRP A 474 10.28 -10.61 26.31
CA TRP A 474 9.86 -10.78 24.93
C TRP A 474 10.81 -11.66 24.10
N ARG A 475 12.14 -11.52 24.29
CA ARG A 475 13.13 -12.33 23.56
C ARG A 475 13.02 -13.81 23.88
N TRP A 476 12.87 -14.12 25.17
CA TRP A 476 12.70 -15.49 25.61
C TRP A 476 11.39 -16.09 25.09
N LYS A 477 10.31 -15.32 25.18
CA LYS A 477 9.01 -15.73 24.63
C LYS A 477 9.13 -15.99 23.12
N MET A 478 9.70 -15.05 22.36
CA MET A 478 9.89 -15.18 20.91
C MET A 478 10.74 -16.41 20.58
N THR A 479 11.85 -16.61 21.28
CA THR A 479 12.71 -17.78 21.06
C THR A 479 11.94 -19.08 21.27
N ALA A 480 11.17 -19.20 22.35
CA ALA A 480 10.39 -20.40 22.65
C ALA A 480 9.30 -20.64 21.59
N VAL A 481 8.57 -19.59 21.20
CA VAL A 481 7.55 -19.66 20.15
C VAL A 481 8.16 -20.03 18.80
N ASN A 482 9.27 -19.40 18.41
CA ASN A 482 9.93 -19.69 17.14
C ASN A 482 10.56 -21.11 17.12
N MET A 483 11.02 -21.63 18.25
CA MET A 483 11.44 -23.04 18.35
C MET A 483 10.25 -23.97 18.10
N TRP A 484 9.08 -23.67 18.66
CA TRP A 484 7.86 -24.45 18.39
C TRP A 484 7.45 -24.34 16.91
N ILE A 485 7.46 -23.13 16.31
CA ILE A 485 7.15 -22.94 14.89
C ILE A 485 8.09 -23.78 14.01
N ARG A 486 9.40 -23.76 14.27
CA ARG A 486 10.39 -24.56 13.52
C ARG A 486 10.25 -26.07 13.70
N SER A 487 9.50 -26.52 14.68
CA SER A 487 9.18 -27.94 14.88
C SER A 487 7.93 -28.40 14.10
N GLN A 488 7.24 -27.49 13.42
CA GLN A 488 6.07 -27.81 12.62
C GLN A 488 6.45 -28.31 11.22
N ASP A 489 5.56 -29.09 10.59
CA ASP A 489 5.78 -29.64 9.24
C ASP A 489 5.88 -28.54 8.16
N PHE A 490 5.12 -27.45 8.34
CA PHE A 490 5.04 -26.35 7.37
C PHE A 490 5.30 -25.02 8.05
N TYR A 491 6.48 -24.48 7.83
CA TYR A 491 6.87 -23.16 8.32
C TYR A 491 7.84 -22.48 7.36
N ILE A 492 7.97 -21.17 7.50
CA ILE A 492 8.95 -20.35 6.78
C ILE A 492 9.69 -19.51 7.81
N ASP A 493 11.00 -19.66 7.86
CA ASP A 493 11.85 -18.98 8.83
C ASP A 493 12.27 -17.60 8.33
N ILE A 494 11.50 -16.57 8.69
CA ILE A 494 11.79 -15.18 8.32
C ILE A 494 12.64 -14.46 9.37
N GLU A 495 12.64 -14.93 10.64
CA GLU A 495 13.32 -14.28 11.78
C GLU A 495 14.78 -13.89 11.50
N PRO A 496 15.66 -14.79 10.95
CA PRO A 496 17.09 -14.51 10.85
C PRO A 496 17.45 -13.29 10.01
N TYR A 497 16.56 -12.88 9.12
CA TYR A 497 16.80 -11.78 8.18
C TYR A 497 16.51 -10.39 8.76
N PHE A 498 15.90 -10.33 9.95
CA PHE A 498 15.39 -9.09 10.53
C PHE A 498 16.19 -8.55 11.71
N TYR A 499 17.29 -9.20 12.06
CA TYR A 499 18.13 -8.75 13.17
C TYR A 499 19.12 -7.64 12.79
N ASP A 500 19.21 -6.63 13.66
CA ASP A 500 20.45 -5.87 13.79
C ASP A 500 21.56 -6.82 14.28
N ALA A 501 22.64 -6.95 13.51
CA ALA A 501 23.68 -7.95 13.76
C ALA A 501 24.39 -7.77 15.13
N GLN A 502 24.42 -6.56 15.67
CA GLN A 502 25.12 -6.24 16.92
C GLN A 502 24.19 -6.30 18.13
N LYS A 503 22.98 -5.78 18.01
CA LYS A 503 22.07 -5.58 19.14
C LYS A 503 21.07 -6.71 19.32
N GLN A 504 20.91 -7.59 18.35
CA GLN A 504 19.92 -8.68 18.38
C GLN A 504 18.48 -8.18 18.62
N ILE A 505 18.13 -7.09 17.95
CA ILE A 505 16.81 -6.48 17.92
C ILE A 505 16.39 -6.28 16.45
N LEU A 506 15.15 -5.89 16.22
CA LEU A 506 14.68 -5.54 14.87
C LEU A 506 15.54 -4.41 14.28
N ASP A 507 16.07 -4.66 13.08
CA ASP A 507 16.96 -3.73 12.39
C ASP A 507 16.20 -2.43 12.03
N THR A 508 16.76 -1.31 12.43
CA THR A 508 16.18 0.02 12.17
C THR A 508 16.19 0.42 10.71
N ARG A 509 16.93 -0.28 9.86
CA ARG A 509 16.88 -0.12 8.39
C ARG A 509 15.63 -0.76 7.79
N LEU A 510 15.05 -1.74 8.47
CA LEU A 510 13.88 -2.50 8.05
C LEU A 510 12.61 -2.10 8.79
N SER A 511 12.72 -1.32 9.88
CA SER A 511 11.59 -0.91 10.70
C SER A 511 11.87 0.43 11.40
N THR A 512 11.07 1.41 11.11
CA THR A 512 11.14 2.74 11.73
C THR A 512 10.63 2.73 13.17
N ASP A 513 9.55 2.02 13.43
CA ASP A 513 8.86 1.98 14.73
C ASP A 513 9.32 0.85 15.66
N GLY A 514 10.15 -0.08 15.16
CA GLY A 514 10.71 -1.18 15.93
C GLY A 514 9.78 -2.38 16.15
N LEU A 515 8.61 -2.40 15.50
CA LEU A 515 7.62 -3.48 15.54
C LEU A 515 7.24 -3.95 14.15
N HIS A 516 6.93 -3.01 13.27
CA HIS A 516 6.43 -3.29 11.93
C HIS A 516 7.55 -3.13 10.89
N PRO A 517 7.80 -4.12 10.05
CA PRO A 517 8.67 -3.93 8.89
C PRO A 517 8.13 -2.82 7.98
N ASP A 518 9.00 -1.93 7.55
CA ASP A 518 8.73 -0.95 6.52
C ASP A 518 8.75 -1.59 5.12
N ILE A 519 8.62 -0.82 4.07
CA ILE A 519 8.47 -1.30 2.68
C ILE A 519 9.54 -2.32 2.31
N ASP A 520 10.83 -2.03 2.58
CA ASP A 520 11.91 -2.97 2.24
C ASP A 520 11.86 -4.26 3.06
N GLY A 521 11.45 -4.16 4.32
CA GLY A 521 11.20 -5.33 5.15
C GLY A 521 10.03 -6.17 4.65
N LYS A 522 8.96 -5.55 4.16
CA LYS A 522 7.80 -6.25 3.58
C LYS A 522 8.15 -6.94 2.26
N ARG A 523 8.95 -6.29 1.42
CA ARG A 523 9.49 -6.90 0.20
C ARG A 523 10.35 -8.12 0.52
N MET A 524 11.24 -7.98 1.51
CA MET A 524 12.06 -9.09 2.00
C MET A 524 11.21 -10.26 2.52
N MET A 525 10.14 -9.99 3.28
CA MET A 525 9.21 -11.04 3.71
C MET A 525 8.63 -11.79 2.51
N ALA A 526 8.12 -11.07 1.52
CA ALA A 526 7.53 -11.66 0.33
C ALA A 526 8.54 -12.46 -0.49
N GLU A 527 9.77 -11.98 -0.62
CA GLU A 527 10.85 -12.69 -1.30
C GLU A 527 11.17 -14.02 -0.60
N ILE A 528 11.31 -14.01 0.73
CA ILE A 528 11.56 -15.24 1.51
C ILE A 528 10.39 -16.21 1.37
N ILE A 529 9.15 -15.74 1.46
CA ILE A 529 7.96 -16.57 1.26
C ILE A 529 7.97 -17.20 -0.15
N ASN A 530 8.31 -16.43 -1.17
CA ASN A 530 8.38 -16.91 -2.54
C ASN A 530 9.50 -17.96 -2.75
N GLN A 531 10.63 -17.83 -2.08
CA GLN A 531 11.72 -18.81 -2.10
C GLN A 531 11.32 -20.16 -1.48
N HIS A 532 10.31 -20.19 -0.62
CA HIS A 532 9.81 -21.39 0.06
C HIS A 532 8.43 -21.84 -0.47
N ARG A 533 8.20 -21.70 -1.79
CA ARG A 533 6.95 -22.13 -2.44
C ARG A 533 6.69 -23.63 -2.33
N ASP A 534 7.70 -24.42 -2.11
CA ASP A 534 7.65 -25.87 -1.92
C ASP A 534 6.86 -26.29 -0.67
N VAL A 535 6.69 -25.40 0.33
CA VAL A 535 5.85 -25.71 1.50
C VAL A 535 4.35 -25.56 1.22
N PHE A 536 3.97 -24.89 0.12
CA PHE A 536 2.56 -24.70 -0.25
C PHE A 536 2.00 -25.94 -0.93
N GLN A 537 0.72 -26.23 -0.68
CA GLN A 537 0.01 -27.22 -1.49
C GLN A 537 -0.56 -26.55 -2.73
N GLU A 538 -0.45 -27.24 -3.85
CA GLU A 538 -1.08 -26.80 -5.09
C GLU A 538 -2.60 -26.99 -5.02
N LEU A 539 -3.33 -26.18 -5.76
CA LEU A 539 -4.75 -26.43 -5.98
C LEU A 539 -4.92 -27.64 -6.88
N PRO A 540 -5.87 -28.52 -6.58
CA PRO A 540 -6.12 -29.73 -7.38
C PRO A 540 -6.53 -29.43 -8.83
#